data_d8d248df7e010bc18c0ba061fac33042
#
_entry.id   d8d248df7e010bc18c0ba061fac33042
#
_cell.length_a   1.000
_cell.length_b   1.000
_cell.length_c   1.000
_cell.angle_alpha   90.00
_cell.angle_beta   90.00
_cell.angle_gamma   90.00
#
_symmetry.space_group_name_H-M   'P 1'
#
loop_
_entity.id
_entity.type
_entity.pdbx_description
1 polymer ?
#
loop_
_entity_poly.entity_id
_entity_poly.type
_entity_poly.pdbx_seq_one_letter_code
_entity_poly.pdbx_strand_id
1 'polypeptide(L)'
;MNTLRRLSISQRLWLILVVSMTMLLALGLLMLNQIHDDLYEGKAQKTQHVVQAASGILKYYHGLETAGTLSREAAQQQALTVVSQLRYDNDDYFWINDLRPYMVMHPTNAKLDGNDVSAIKDPDGFAIFSEMANLAKTKGSGTVDYRWPKPGSDAPVQKTSYVQLFEPWGWVIGSGVYIDDMQAEFWGQVWQACWVGLGIAIIMAALVTLIARSIVRPLQ
;
A
#
# COMPACT_ATOMS: atom_id res chain seq x y z
N MET A 1 14.17 31.95 -35.24
CA MET A 1 14.01 33.10 -34.33
C MET A 1 13.10 34.24 -34.82
N ASN A 2 12.55 34.21 -36.05
CA ASN A 2 11.77 35.32 -36.59
C ASN A 2 10.25 35.24 -36.39
N THR A 3 9.70 34.14 -35.97
CA THR A 3 8.23 33.95 -35.79
C THR A 3 7.68 34.65 -34.54
N LEU A 4 8.43 34.66 -33.45
CA LEU A 4 8.01 35.32 -32.19
C LEU A 4 7.97 36.86 -32.31
N ARG A 5 8.77 37.47 -33.24
CA ARG A 5 8.77 38.92 -33.48
C ARG A 5 7.51 39.42 -34.17
N ARG A 6 6.76 38.55 -34.84
CA ARG A 6 5.50 38.90 -35.56
C ARG A 6 4.26 38.87 -34.68
N LEU A 7 4.36 38.32 -33.43
CA LEU A 7 3.24 38.23 -32.50
C LEU A 7 3.03 39.55 -31.76
N SER A 8 1.76 39.92 -31.58
CA SER A 8 1.40 41.04 -30.71
C SER A 8 1.77 40.73 -29.25
N ILE A 9 1.89 41.78 -28.43
CA ILE A 9 2.23 41.61 -26.98
C ILE A 9 1.21 40.70 -26.29
N SER A 10 -0.06 40.86 -26.59
CA SER A 10 -1.12 39.99 -26.05
C SER A 10 -0.91 38.52 -26.46
N GLN A 11 -0.59 38.23 -27.72
CA GLN A 11 -0.33 36.87 -28.19
C GLN A 11 0.89 36.22 -27.50
N ARG A 12 1.93 36.99 -27.22
CA ARG A 12 3.11 36.50 -26.48
C ARG A 12 2.76 36.16 -25.04
N LEU A 13 1.95 36.96 -24.35
CA LEU A 13 1.49 36.71 -22.99
C LEU A 13 0.63 35.45 -22.92
N TRP A 14 -0.29 35.27 -23.88
CA TRP A 14 -1.11 34.05 -23.97
C TRP A 14 -0.25 32.80 -24.28
N LEU A 15 0.76 32.92 -25.12
CA LEU A 15 1.67 31.82 -25.44
C LEU A 15 2.46 31.40 -24.19
N ILE A 16 2.94 32.35 -23.40
CA ILE A 16 3.61 32.07 -22.12
C ILE A 16 2.65 31.35 -21.18
N LEU A 17 1.39 31.80 -21.08
CA LEU A 17 0.40 31.14 -20.25
C LEU A 17 0.16 29.67 -20.69
N VAL A 18 -0.04 29.45 -21.98
CA VAL A 18 -0.25 28.10 -22.52
C VAL A 18 0.94 27.19 -22.26
N VAL A 19 2.16 27.65 -22.49
CA VAL A 19 3.39 26.88 -22.22
C VAL A 19 3.51 26.59 -20.73
N SER A 20 3.28 27.57 -19.87
CA SER A 20 3.32 27.36 -18.39
C SER A 20 2.26 26.39 -17.93
N MET A 21 1.02 26.46 -18.46
CA MET A 21 -0.04 25.52 -18.13
C MET A 21 0.27 24.11 -18.60
N THR A 22 0.84 23.96 -19.82
CA THR A 22 1.23 22.64 -20.33
C THR A 22 2.34 22.02 -19.47
N MET A 23 3.31 22.82 -19.05
CA MET A 23 4.39 22.38 -18.18
C MET A 23 3.87 21.98 -16.80
N LEU A 24 2.93 22.74 -16.25
CA LEU A 24 2.29 22.45 -14.96
C LEU A 24 1.46 21.15 -15.00
N LEU A 25 0.75 20.90 -16.10
CA LEU A 25 0.03 19.65 -16.34
C LEU A 25 1.01 18.47 -16.47
N ALA A 26 2.09 18.63 -17.21
CA ALA A 26 3.10 17.57 -17.36
C ALA A 26 3.75 17.22 -16.03
N LEU A 27 4.12 18.22 -15.21
CA LEU A 27 4.64 18.01 -13.86
C LEU A 27 3.61 17.34 -12.95
N GLY A 28 2.33 17.74 -13.03
CA GLY A 28 1.25 17.11 -12.28
C GLY A 28 1.09 15.63 -12.61
N LEU A 29 1.13 15.25 -13.88
CA LEU A 29 1.05 13.86 -14.31
C LEU A 29 2.25 13.02 -13.83
N LEU A 30 3.46 13.57 -13.90
CA LEU A 30 4.66 12.90 -13.35
C LEU A 30 4.54 12.71 -11.84
N MET A 31 4.06 13.72 -11.13
CA MET A 31 3.87 13.66 -9.68
C MET A 31 2.80 12.63 -9.27
N LEU A 32 1.71 12.49 -10.04
CA LEU A 32 0.69 11.50 -9.79
C LEU A 32 1.20 10.06 -9.95
N ASN A 33 2.02 9.79 -10.98
CA ASN A 33 2.64 8.47 -11.12
C ASN A 33 3.58 8.18 -9.94
N GLN A 34 4.38 9.15 -9.52
CA GLN A 34 5.27 8.97 -8.37
C GLN A 34 4.48 8.73 -7.07
N ILE A 35 3.41 9.47 -6.82
CA ILE A 35 2.54 9.25 -5.65
C ILE A 35 1.94 7.84 -5.66
N HIS A 36 1.52 7.35 -6.82
CA HIS A 36 1.01 6.00 -6.95
C HIS A 36 2.06 4.96 -6.55
N ASP A 37 3.26 5.04 -7.12
CA ASP A 37 4.35 4.09 -6.86
C ASP A 37 4.82 4.17 -5.39
N ASP A 38 5.03 5.38 -4.85
CA ASP A 38 5.41 5.61 -3.46
C ASP A 38 4.39 5.06 -2.46
N LEU A 39 3.09 5.16 -2.78
CA LEU A 39 2.03 4.64 -1.93
C LEU A 39 2.07 3.10 -1.88
N TYR A 40 2.23 2.44 -3.03
CA TYR A 40 2.32 0.98 -3.12
C TYR A 40 3.58 0.45 -2.45
N GLU A 41 4.74 1.01 -2.78
CA GLU A 41 6.01 0.61 -2.16
C GLU A 41 6.03 0.89 -0.65
N GLY A 42 5.54 2.05 -0.23
CA GLY A 42 5.46 2.44 1.17
C GLY A 42 4.57 1.51 2.00
N LYS A 43 3.40 1.12 1.49
CA LYS A 43 2.50 0.17 2.17
C LYS A 43 3.09 -1.24 2.22
N ALA A 44 3.71 -1.72 1.14
CA ALA A 44 4.39 -3.02 1.10
C ALA A 44 5.55 -3.06 2.12
N GLN A 45 6.37 -2.01 2.15
CA GLN A 45 7.47 -1.89 3.12
C GLN A 45 6.97 -1.78 4.56
N LYS A 46 5.90 -1.01 4.81
CA LYS A 46 5.26 -0.94 6.12
C LYS A 46 4.76 -2.32 6.57
N THR A 47 4.09 -3.07 5.68
CA THR A 47 3.61 -4.42 5.97
C THR A 47 4.79 -5.36 6.31
N GLN A 48 5.90 -5.27 5.60
CA GLN A 48 7.11 -6.00 5.93
C GLN A 48 7.60 -5.66 7.35
N HIS A 49 7.70 -4.38 7.70
CA HIS A 49 8.19 -3.96 9.01
C HIS A 49 7.28 -4.42 10.16
N VAL A 50 5.95 -4.36 9.99
CA VAL A 50 5.04 -4.84 11.04
C VAL A 50 5.06 -6.34 11.20
N VAL A 51 5.24 -7.12 10.12
CA VAL A 51 5.44 -8.58 10.19
C VAL A 51 6.76 -8.91 10.89
N GLN A 52 7.84 -8.19 10.58
CA GLN A 52 9.13 -8.36 11.26
C GLN A 52 9.01 -8.05 12.78
N ALA A 53 8.30 -7.00 13.14
CA ALA A 53 8.05 -6.65 14.54
C ALA A 53 7.22 -7.73 15.25
N ALA A 54 6.15 -8.23 14.61
CA ALA A 54 5.33 -9.31 15.15
C ALA A 54 6.10 -10.64 15.26
N SER A 55 7.01 -10.93 14.31
CA SER A 55 7.93 -12.06 14.40
C SER A 55 8.86 -11.96 15.62
N GLY A 56 9.17 -10.73 16.08
CA GLY A 56 9.89 -10.50 17.34
C GLY A 56 9.17 -11.06 18.56
N ILE A 57 7.83 -11.11 18.56
CA ILE A 57 7.04 -11.73 19.63
C ILE A 57 7.26 -13.24 19.64
N LEU A 58 7.24 -13.89 18.46
CA LEU A 58 7.54 -15.33 18.34
C LEU A 58 8.95 -15.63 18.86
N LYS A 59 9.91 -14.79 18.48
CA LYS A 59 11.30 -14.90 18.94
C LYS A 59 11.43 -14.75 20.46
N TYR A 60 10.70 -13.83 21.07
CA TYR A 60 10.70 -13.66 22.51
C TYR A 60 10.21 -14.91 23.26
N TYR A 61 9.05 -15.46 22.85
CA TYR A 61 8.50 -16.65 23.48
C TYR A 61 9.34 -17.91 23.22
N HIS A 62 9.93 -18.04 22.03
CA HIS A 62 10.91 -19.09 21.76
C HIS A 62 12.16 -18.94 22.64
N GLY A 63 12.58 -17.73 22.99
CA GLY A 63 13.62 -17.46 23.97
C GLY A 63 13.28 -18.01 25.35
N LEU A 64 12.02 -17.86 25.81
CA LEU A 64 11.54 -18.45 27.08
C LEU A 64 11.48 -19.99 27.04
N GLU A 65 11.13 -20.58 25.89
CA GLU A 65 11.20 -22.03 25.64
C GLU A 65 12.65 -22.51 25.78
N THR A 66 13.56 -21.89 25.06
CA THR A 66 14.99 -22.31 25.05
C THR A 66 15.68 -22.08 26.41
N ALA A 67 15.23 -21.09 27.19
CA ALA A 67 15.68 -20.86 28.56
C ALA A 67 15.07 -21.87 29.57
N GLY A 68 14.14 -22.73 29.14
CA GLY A 68 13.43 -23.67 30.02
C GLY A 68 12.41 -23.02 30.95
N THR A 69 12.06 -21.75 30.74
CA THR A 69 11.06 -21.00 31.52
C THR A 69 9.63 -21.45 31.16
N LEU A 70 9.40 -21.78 29.89
CA LEU A 70 8.13 -22.29 29.39
C LEU A 70 8.33 -23.59 28.63
N SER A 71 7.33 -24.47 28.63
CA SER A 71 7.29 -25.57 27.66
C SER A 71 7.05 -24.98 26.26
N ARG A 72 7.36 -25.77 25.22
CA ARG A 72 7.12 -25.36 23.82
C ARG A 72 5.66 -25.02 23.57
N GLU A 73 4.74 -25.84 24.07
CA GLU A 73 3.30 -25.66 23.92
C GLU A 73 2.85 -24.38 24.62
N ALA A 74 3.35 -24.09 25.84
CA ALA A 74 3.02 -22.89 26.58
C ALA A 74 3.58 -21.63 25.87
N ALA A 75 4.81 -21.69 25.38
CA ALA A 75 5.43 -20.59 24.65
C ALA A 75 4.66 -20.27 23.36
N GLN A 76 4.31 -21.31 22.59
CA GLN A 76 3.53 -21.18 21.36
C GLN A 76 2.13 -20.60 21.64
N GLN A 77 1.43 -21.14 22.65
CA GLN A 77 0.07 -20.67 22.99
C GLN A 77 0.07 -19.21 23.45
N GLN A 78 1.06 -18.78 24.25
CA GLN A 78 1.18 -17.41 24.68
C GLN A 78 1.51 -16.47 23.49
N ALA A 79 2.41 -16.88 22.61
CA ALA A 79 2.72 -16.14 21.41
C ALA A 79 1.49 -15.95 20.52
N LEU A 80 0.70 -17.01 20.28
CA LEU A 80 -0.53 -16.96 19.50
C LEU A 80 -1.56 -16.02 20.14
N THR A 81 -1.71 -16.09 21.46
CA THR A 81 -2.62 -15.20 22.19
C THR A 81 -2.28 -13.73 21.97
N VAL A 82 -1.01 -13.37 22.03
CA VAL A 82 -0.56 -11.99 21.81
C VAL A 82 -0.73 -11.59 20.34
N VAL A 83 -0.24 -12.39 19.39
CA VAL A 83 -0.29 -12.07 17.96
C VAL A 83 -1.75 -11.97 17.47
N SER A 84 -2.66 -12.81 17.97
CA SER A 84 -4.08 -12.78 17.59
C SER A 84 -4.79 -11.47 17.95
N GLN A 85 -4.28 -10.72 18.94
CA GLN A 85 -4.85 -9.44 19.39
C GLN A 85 -4.22 -8.24 18.68
N LEU A 86 -3.11 -8.42 17.96
CA LEU A 86 -2.46 -7.31 17.27
C LEU A 86 -3.33 -6.79 16.15
N ARG A 87 -3.47 -5.48 16.09
CA ARG A 87 -4.10 -4.76 14.99
C ARG A 87 -3.26 -3.53 14.66
N TYR A 88 -3.33 -3.09 13.41
CA TYR A 88 -2.69 -1.85 12.95
C TYR A 88 -3.52 -1.24 11.81
N ASP A 89 -3.23 -0.01 11.42
CA ASP A 89 -4.00 0.74 10.42
C ASP A 89 -5.53 0.63 10.63
N ASN A 90 -6.28 0.18 9.62
CA ASN A 90 -7.73 0.02 9.61
C ASN A 90 -8.15 -1.40 10.02
N ASP A 91 -7.74 -1.87 11.21
CA ASP A 91 -7.99 -3.23 11.71
C ASP A 91 -7.27 -4.35 10.93
N ASP A 92 -6.18 -4.04 10.25
CA ASP A 92 -5.30 -5.03 9.66
C ASP A 92 -4.73 -5.96 10.74
N TYR A 93 -4.59 -7.23 10.40
CA TYR A 93 -4.33 -8.31 11.32
C TYR A 93 -3.19 -9.22 10.86
N PHE A 94 -2.72 -10.05 11.77
CA PHE A 94 -1.73 -11.09 11.51
C PHE A 94 -2.38 -12.46 11.55
N TRP A 95 -1.93 -13.38 10.68
CA TRP A 95 -2.23 -14.79 10.78
C TRP A 95 -0.94 -15.60 10.85
N ILE A 96 -1.07 -16.85 11.26
CA ILE A 96 0.04 -17.81 11.31
C ILE A 96 -0.44 -19.12 10.69
N ASN A 97 0.27 -19.63 9.70
CA ASN A 97 0.15 -21.00 9.18
C ASN A 97 1.50 -21.70 9.25
N ASP A 98 1.52 -23.02 9.10
CA ASP A 98 2.76 -23.78 9.03
C ASP A 98 3.20 -24.01 7.57
N LEU A 99 4.37 -24.66 7.38
CA LEU A 99 4.93 -24.98 6.06
C LEU A 99 4.20 -26.09 5.30
N ARG A 100 3.25 -26.80 5.94
CA ARG A 100 2.37 -27.83 5.34
C ARG A 100 1.03 -27.27 4.88
N PRO A 101 0.89 -26.02 4.69
CA PRO A 101 -0.14 -25.03 4.90
C PRO A 101 -1.33 -25.46 5.77
N TYR A 102 -1.06 -25.76 7.05
CA TYR A 102 -2.09 -25.83 8.08
C TYR A 102 -2.21 -24.47 8.76
N MET A 103 -3.44 -23.98 8.94
CA MET A 103 -3.68 -22.75 9.67
C MET A 103 -3.46 -22.97 11.17
N VAL A 104 -2.53 -22.21 11.73
CA VAL A 104 -2.25 -22.23 13.17
C VAL A 104 -3.16 -21.24 13.91
N MET A 105 -3.35 -20.05 13.34
CA MET A 105 -4.21 -19.02 13.91
C MET A 105 -4.63 -18.00 12.84
N HIS A 106 -5.93 -17.72 12.76
CA HIS A 106 -6.49 -16.66 11.90
C HIS A 106 -7.52 -15.83 12.67
N PRO A 107 -7.22 -14.59 13.08
CA PRO A 107 -7.99 -13.86 14.09
C PRO A 107 -9.38 -13.40 13.62
N THR A 108 -9.62 -13.34 12.32
CA THR A 108 -10.93 -12.94 11.75
C THR A 108 -11.72 -14.12 11.18
N ASN A 109 -11.12 -15.32 11.11
CA ASN A 109 -11.77 -16.53 10.63
C ASN A 109 -11.25 -17.76 11.35
N ALA A 110 -11.66 -17.92 12.61
CA ALA A 110 -11.26 -19.06 13.46
C ALA A 110 -11.69 -20.43 12.92
N LYS A 111 -12.57 -20.49 11.91
CA LYS A 111 -12.94 -21.76 11.25
C LYS A 111 -11.77 -22.37 10.47
N LEU A 112 -10.78 -21.57 10.14
CA LEU A 112 -9.56 -22.05 9.46
C LEU A 112 -8.59 -22.72 10.44
N ASP A 113 -8.62 -22.35 11.72
CA ASP A 113 -7.64 -22.78 12.70
C ASP A 113 -7.61 -24.32 12.84
N GLY A 114 -6.41 -24.88 12.81
CA GLY A 114 -6.19 -26.32 12.90
C GLY A 114 -6.52 -27.12 11.62
N ASN A 115 -6.93 -26.45 10.54
CA ASN A 115 -7.31 -27.11 9.29
C ASN A 115 -6.24 -26.96 8.20
N ASP A 116 -6.24 -27.93 7.28
CA ASP A 116 -5.48 -27.86 6.04
C ASP A 116 -6.10 -26.78 5.12
N VAL A 117 -5.32 -25.75 4.82
CA VAL A 117 -5.72 -24.63 3.97
C VAL A 117 -5.03 -24.67 2.59
N SER A 118 -4.38 -25.78 2.25
CA SER A 118 -3.66 -25.95 0.98
C SER A 118 -4.55 -25.85 -0.25
N ALA A 119 -5.80 -26.26 -0.12
CA ALA A 119 -6.79 -26.24 -1.20
C ALA A 119 -7.50 -24.89 -1.35
N ILE A 120 -7.29 -23.94 -0.45
CA ILE A 120 -7.94 -22.63 -0.50
C ILE A 120 -7.34 -21.80 -1.64
N LYS A 121 -8.22 -21.43 -2.57
CA LYS A 121 -7.90 -20.61 -3.73
C LYS A 121 -8.70 -19.33 -3.72
N ASP A 122 -8.10 -18.30 -4.27
CA ASP A 122 -8.84 -17.07 -4.59
C ASP A 122 -9.74 -17.27 -5.84
N PRO A 123 -10.57 -16.27 -6.20
CA PRO A 123 -11.43 -16.35 -7.39
C PRO A 123 -10.66 -16.54 -8.71
N ASP A 124 -9.40 -16.16 -8.76
CA ASP A 124 -8.54 -16.30 -9.94
C ASP A 124 -7.83 -17.68 -9.97
N GLY A 125 -8.07 -18.53 -8.96
CA GLY A 125 -7.53 -19.90 -8.87
C GLY A 125 -6.15 -19.98 -8.19
N PHE A 126 -5.64 -18.88 -7.64
CA PHE A 126 -4.36 -18.83 -6.95
C PHE A 126 -4.43 -19.55 -5.58
N ALA A 127 -3.55 -20.53 -5.37
CA ALA A 127 -3.52 -21.35 -4.14
C ALA A 127 -2.79 -20.60 -3.01
N ILE A 128 -3.53 -19.75 -2.31
CA ILE A 128 -3.04 -18.69 -1.42
C ILE A 128 -2.00 -19.21 -0.42
N PHE A 129 -2.39 -20.09 0.47
CA PHE A 129 -1.52 -20.53 1.57
C PHE A 129 -0.42 -21.52 1.13
N SER A 130 -0.67 -22.27 0.04
CA SER A 130 0.35 -23.12 -0.57
C SER A 130 1.49 -22.31 -1.17
N GLU A 131 1.17 -21.21 -1.88
CA GLU A 131 2.18 -20.32 -2.44
C GLU A 131 2.93 -19.55 -1.35
N MET A 132 2.23 -19.11 -0.29
CA MET A 132 2.87 -18.48 0.87
C MET A 132 3.83 -19.41 1.59
N ALA A 133 3.44 -20.66 1.82
CA ALA A 133 4.30 -21.66 2.45
C ALA A 133 5.52 -21.99 1.56
N ASN A 134 5.31 -22.12 0.25
CA ASN A 134 6.39 -22.34 -0.71
C ASN A 134 7.37 -21.16 -0.76
N LEU A 135 6.86 -19.93 -0.82
CA LEU A 135 7.68 -18.72 -0.78
C LEU A 135 8.49 -18.63 0.52
N ALA A 136 7.85 -18.86 1.66
CA ALA A 136 8.52 -18.88 2.96
C ALA A 136 9.60 -19.97 3.04
N LYS A 137 9.31 -21.16 2.53
CA LYS A 137 10.26 -22.30 2.50
C LYS A 137 11.46 -22.03 1.59
N THR A 138 11.27 -21.38 0.45
CA THR A 138 12.32 -21.20 -0.57
C THR A 138 13.15 -19.93 -0.38
N LYS A 139 12.51 -18.85 0.08
CA LYS A 139 13.15 -17.53 0.22
C LYS A 139 13.18 -17.00 1.65
N GLY A 140 12.56 -17.68 2.60
CA GLY A 140 12.43 -17.25 3.99
C GLY A 140 11.33 -16.20 4.20
N SER A 141 11.09 -15.34 3.23
CA SER A 141 10.06 -14.29 3.28
C SER A 141 9.78 -13.73 1.90
N GLY A 142 8.69 -12.99 1.76
CA GLY A 142 8.35 -12.29 0.52
C GLY A 142 6.91 -11.77 0.50
N THR A 143 6.58 -11.10 -0.60
CA THR A 143 5.26 -10.52 -0.86
C THR A 143 4.44 -11.42 -1.77
N VAL A 144 3.15 -11.51 -1.50
CA VAL A 144 2.17 -12.29 -2.27
C VAL A 144 0.92 -11.46 -2.50
N ASP A 145 0.47 -11.41 -3.75
CA ASP A 145 -0.74 -10.73 -4.16
C ASP A 145 -1.85 -11.75 -4.44
N TYR A 146 -3.03 -11.53 -3.88
CA TYR A 146 -4.19 -12.42 -4.01
C TYR A 146 -5.47 -11.69 -3.66
N ARG A 147 -6.63 -12.35 -3.82
CA ARG A 147 -7.91 -11.82 -3.36
C ARG A 147 -8.36 -12.48 -2.07
N TRP A 148 -8.73 -11.64 -1.10
CA TRP A 148 -9.21 -12.08 0.20
C TRP A 148 -10.32 -11.16 0.71
N PRO A 149 -11.36 -11.68 1.38
CA PRO A 149 -12.40 -10.84 1.95
C PRO A 149 -11.88 -10.00 3.11
N LYS A 150 -12.37 -8.77 3.22
CA LYS A 150 -12.15 -7.93 4.40
C LYS A 150 -12.88 -8.47 5.61
N PRO A 151 -12.40 -8.18 6.84
CA PRO A 151 -13.15 -8.47 8.05
C PRO A 151 -14.59 -7.94 7.95
N GLY A 152 -15.58 -8.81 8.20
CA GLY A 152 -17.00 -8.45 8.11
C GLY A 152 -17.60 -8.39 6.70
N SER A 153 -16.87 -8.80 5.66
CA SER A 153 -17.34 -8.88 4.28
C SER A 153 -17.04 -10.26 3.69
N ASP A 154 -17.93 -10.76 2.83
CA ASP A 154 -17.69 -12.01 2.08
C ASP A 154 -17.13 -11.74 0.67
N ALA A 155 -17.10 -10.49 0.23
CA ALA A 155 -16.60 -10.12 -1.09
C ALA A 155 -15.06 -10.09 -1.11
N PRO A 156 -14.40 -10.94 -1.91
CA PRO A 156 -12.94 -10.93 -2.01
C PRO A 156 -12.46 -9.69 -2.79
N VAL A 157 -11.56 -8.95 -2.16
CA VAL A 157 -10.89 -7.78 -2.74
C VAL A 157 -9.39 -8.03 -2.85
N GLN A 158 -8.70 -7.29 -3.70
CA GLN A 158 -7.26 -7.43 -3.89
C GLN A 158 -6.52 -7.09 -2.59
N LYS A 159 -5.61 -7.99 -2.19
CA LYS A 159 -4.78 -7.86 -0.99
C LYS A 159 -3.33 -8.15 -1.33
N THR A 160 -2.43 -7.31 -0.86
CA THR A 160 -0.99 -7.54 -0.90
C THR A 160 -0.53 -7.90 0.50
N SER A 161 0.15 -9.03 0.65
CA SER A 161 0.61 -9.52 1.95
C SER A 161 2.09 -9.81 1.95
N TYR A 162 2.75 -9.54 3.07
CA TYR A 162 4.10 -9.99 3.34
C TYR A 162 4.07 -11.17 4.30
N VAL A 163 4.84 -12.21 4.01
CA VAL A 163 4.98 -13.42 4.84
C VAL A 163 6.43 -13.64 5.22
N GLN A 164 6.65 -14.17 6.41
CA GLN A 164 7.99 -14.48 6.93
C GLN A 164 7.99 -15.80 7.67
N LEU A 165 8.98 -16.64 7.37
CA LEU A 165 9.23 -17.88 8.07
C LEU A 165 9.84 -17.61 9.46
N PHE A 166 9.25 -18.24 10.47
CA PHE A 166 9.86 -18.41 11.79
C PHE A 166 10.32 -19.86 11.94
N GLU A 167 11.58 -20.09 11.56
CA GLU A 167 12.16 -21.43 11.45
C GLU A 167 12.03 -22.29 12.72
N PRO A 168 12.25 -21.77 13.97
CA PRO A 168 12.25 -22.62 15.17
C PRO A 168 10.97 -23.41 15.38
N TRP A 169 9.82 -22.86 14.94
CA TRP A 169 8.53 -23.51 15.05
C TRP A 169 7.95 -23.98 13.70
N GLY A 170 8.64 -23.70 12.60
CA GLY A 170 8.16 -23.98 11.25
C GLY A 170 6.89 -23.17 10.90
N TRP A 171 6.72 -21.99 11.49
CA TRP A 171 5.58 -21.12 11.31
C TRP A 171 5.85 -20.04 10.28
N VAL A 172 4.82 -19.74 9.51
CA VAL A 172 4.80 -18.61 8.57
C VAL A 172 3.85 -17.57 9.13
N ILE A 173 4.40 -16.45 9.59
CA ILE A 173 3.61 -15.29 10.02
C ILE A 173 3.41 -14.35 8.85
N GLY A 174 2.19 -13.88 8.65
CA GLY A 174 1.84 -12.96 7.58
C GLY A 174 0.91 -11.86 8.02
N SER A 175 0.95 -10.77 7.29
CA SER A 175 -0.02 -9.67 7.33
C SER A 175 -0.11 -9.02 5.97
N GLY A 176 -1.16 -8.22 5.71
CA GLY A 176 -1.34 -7.59 4.41
C GLY A 176 -2.35 -6.47 4.42
N VAL A 177 -2.24 -5.62 3.41
CA VAL A 177 -3.10 -4.45 3.19
C VAL A 177 -4.01 -4.66 1.99
N TYR A 178 -5.18 -4.06 2.01
CA TYR A 178 -6.16 -4.12 0.92
C TYR A 178 -5.93 -2.97 -0.07
N ILE A 179 -5.92 -3.30 -1.36
CA ILE A 179 -5.58 -2.35 -2.44
C ILE A 179 -6.66 -1.29 -2.64
N ASP A 180 -7.93 -1.62 -2.40
CA ASP A 180 -9.03 -0.65 -2.51
C ASP A 180 -8.91 0.48 -1.46
N ASP A 181 -8.38 0.21 -0.26
CA ASP A 181 -8.07 1.24 0.73
C ASP A 181 -6.96 2.17 0.21
N MET A 182 -5.96 1.61 -0.45
CA MET A 182 -4.88 2.38 -1.10
C MET A 182 -5.40 3.24 -2.25
N GLN A 183 -6.34 2.72 -3.04
CA GLN A 183 -6.97 3.48 -4.12
C GLN A 183 -7.78 4.67 -3.59
N ALA A 184 -8.51 4.49 -2.49
CA ALA A 184 -9.26 5.58 -1.87
C ALA A 184 -8.33 6.71 -1.38
N GLU A 185 -7.20 6.35 -0.76
CA GLU A 185 -6.18 7.30 -0.31
C GLU A 185 -5.54 8.04 -1.52
N PHE A 186 -5.20 7.32 -2.59
CA PHE A 186 -4.67 7.90 -3.83
C PHE A 186 -5.63 8.91 -4.44
N TRP A 187 -6.90 8.57 -4.62
CA TRP A 187 -7.89 9.50 -5.18
C TRP A 187 -8.10 10.73 -4.31
N GLY A 188 -8.00 10.61 -2.98
CA GLY A 188 -8.00 11.76 -2.07
C GLY A 188 -6.88 12.75 -2.39
N GLN A 189 -5.65 12.26 -2.59
CA GLN A 189 -4.49 13.08 -2.95
C GLN A 189 -4.62 13.68 -4.36
N VAL A 190 -5.16 12.93 -5.33
CA VAL A 190 -5.44 13.42 -6.68
C VAL A 190 -6.40 14.61 -6.66
N TRP A 191 -7.52 14.50 -5.94
CA TRP A 191 -8.48 15.60 -5.82
C TRP A 191 -7.88 16.84 -5.19
N GLN A 192 -7.07 16.68 -4.14
CA GLN A 192 -6.36 17.78 -3.51
C GLN A 192 -5.40 18.48 -4.49
N ALA A 193 -4.61 17.71 -5.24
CA ALA A 193 -3.71 18.25 -6.26
C ALA A 193 -4.47 19.00 -7.38
N CYS A 194 -5.62 18.46 -7.82
CA CYS A 194 -6.48 19.10 -8.82
C CYS A 194 -7.01 20.48 -8.33
N TRP A 195 -7.47 20.59 -7.09
CA TRP A 195 -7.93 21.85 -6.53
C TRP A 195 -6.81 22.89 -6.42
N VAL A 196 -5.63 22.49 -6.00
CA VAL A 196 -4.45 23.37 -5.94
C VAL A 196 -4.05 23.82 -7.34
N GLY A 197 -3.98 22.90 -8.30
CA GLY A 197 -3.67 23.20 -9.70
C GLY A 197 -4.67 24.18 -10.33
N LEU A 198 -5.98 23.98 -10.08
CA LEU A 198 -7.04 24.89 -10.54
C LEU A 198 -6.88 26.28 -9.94
N GLY A 199 -6.59 26.38 -8.65
CA GLY A 199 -6.34 27.67 -7.99
C GLY A 199 -5.17 28.43 -8.63
N ILE A 200 -4.06 27.76 -8.88
CA ILE A 200 -2.89 28.32 -9.55
C ILE A 200 -3.24 28.79 -10.98
N ALA A 201 -3.99 27.98 -11.73
CA ALA A 201 -4.43 28.32 -13.09
C ALA A 201 -5.28 29.58 -13.13
N ILE A 202 -6.24 29.74 -12.21
CA ILE A 202 -7.10 30.92 -12.07
C ILE A 202 -6.26 32.17 -11.75
N ILE A 203 -5.34 32.08 -10.81
CA ILE A 203 -4.47 33.19 -10.43
C ILE A 203 -3.60 33.61 -11.62
N MET A 204 -3.00 32.67 -12.33
CA MET A 204 -2.18 32.96 -13.51
C MET A 204 -3.00 33.61 -14.63
N ALA A 205 -4.20 33.11 -14.93
CA ALA A 205 -5.09 33.67 -15.92
C ALA A 205 -5.50 35.12 -15.56
N ALA A 206 -5.81 35.36 -14.27
CA ALA A 206 -6.12 36.69 -13.78
C ALA A 206 -4.95 37.66 -13.93
N LEU A 207 -3.74 37.26 -13.54
CA LEU A 207 -2.52 38.07 -13.66
C LEU A 207 -2.23 38.41 -15.12
N VAL A 208 -2.27 37.40 -16.03
CA VAL A 208 -2.06 37.65 -17.48
C VAL A 208 -3.09 38.62 -18.03
N THR A 209 -4.35 38.48 -17.64
CA THR A 209 -5.41 39.36 -18.08
C THR A 209 -5.21 40.82 -17.58
N LEU A 210 -4.83 41.00 -16.32
CA LEU A 210 -4.54 42.31 -15.74
C LEU A 210 -3.32 42.98 -16.43
N ILE A 211 -2.24 42.25 -16.64
CA ILE A 211 -1.05 42.72 -17.33
C ILE A 211 -1.36 43.10 -18.79
N ALA A 212 -2.08 42.18 -19.49
CA ALA A 212 -2.50 42.47 -20.86
C ALA A 212 -3.34 43.74 -20.97
N ARG A 213 -4.29 43.98 -20.05
CA ARG A 213 -5.10 45.19 -20.01
C ARG A 213 -4.31 46.45 -19.67
N SER A 214 -3.34 46.35 -18.77
CA SER A 214 -2.50 47.50 -18.36
C SER A 214 -1.49 47.95 -19.46
N ILE A 215 -1.04 47.03 -20.29
CA ILE A 215 -0.03 47.34 -21.34
C ILE A 215 -0.68 47.63 -22.68
N VAL A 216 -1.74 46.93 -23.06
CA VAL A 216 -2.34 47.04 -24.40
C VAL A 216 -3.32 48.23 -24.51
N ARG A 217 -4.07 48.59 -23.46
CA ARG A 217 -5.02 49.69 -23.45
C ARG A 217 -4.41 51.10 -23.58
N PRO A 218 -3.26 51.41 -22.95
CA PRO A 218 -2.63 52.74 -23.12
C PRO A 218 -1.93 52.97 -24.48
N LEU A 219 -1.76 51.89 -25.31
CA LEU A 219 -1.07 51.96 -26.60
C LEU A 219 -2.05 51.99 -27.80
N GLN A 220 -3.36 52.03 -27.57
CA GLN A 220 -4.40 52.31 -28.54
C GLN A 220 -4.95 53.74 -28.35
#